data_6b58d09d4888f956d2fb0c32b1ac5bbc
#
_entry.id   6b58d09d4888f956d2fb0c32b1ac5bbc
#
_cell.length_a   1.000
_cell.length_b   1.000
_cell.length_c   1.000
_cell.angle_alpha   90.00
_cell.angle_beta   90.00
_cell.angle_gamma   90.00
#
_symmetry.space_group_name_H-M   'P 1'
#
loop_
_entity.id
_entity.type
_entity.pdbx_description
1 polymer ?
#
loop_
_entity_poly.entity_id
_entity_poly.type
_entity_poly.pdbx_seq_one_letter_code
_entity_poly.pdbx_strand_id
1 'polypeptide(L)'
;MRTKFKREGGRGPDRPAKALKEFPPKEGGFAAGVPLAEIISHKLANAPELVVRDNSGSFIAEKFRRLKSLLSVEDGLNPQVIVVTSSAPGEGKSLVAINLALAFGASKDERTLVIDADLRRPTLYRWLSPSPNIGLAELISEQIDPKHAILHIKDTRLDILPAGKATEDPDQLLGSNRMRELLEQFRGRYKKIIIDTPPIVPFTDADIIAACSDGVLLIARSAKTPISLMRQAESLVQGAPILGIVINDQKRTLADWEGRYESYYKDYYDRDKK
;
A
#
# COMPACT_ATOMS: atom_id res chain seq x y z
N MET A 1 47.04 -25.01 15.76
CA MET A 1 46.30 -25.85 14.83
C MET A 1 45.28 -24.96 14.12
N ARG A 2 45.55 -24.52 12.88
CA ARG A 2 44.68 -23.68 12.07
C ARG A 2 43.93 -24.58 11.10
N THR A 3 42.60 -24.70 11.22
CA THR A 3 41.76 -25.39 10.28
C THR A 3 41.18 -24.43 9.26
N LYS A 4 41.62 -24.56 8.02
CA LYS A 4 41.12 -23.79 6.87
C LYS A 4 39.78 -24.43 6.42
N PHE A 5 38.70 -23.66 6.43
CA PHE A 5 37.47 -24.04 5.72
C PHE A 5 37.57 -23.54 4.27
N LYS A 6 37.61 -24.49 3.34
CA LYS A 6 37.44 -24.27 1.89
C LYS A 6 35.98 -23.95 1.61
N ARG A 7 35.73 -22.80 0.98
CA ARG A 7 34.43 -22.50 0.35
C ARG A 7 34.40 -23.21 -1.01
N GLU A 8 33.59 -24.22 -1.14
CA GLU A 8 33.21 -24.77 -2.44
C GLU A 8 32.02 -23.95 -2.98
N GLY A 9 32.25 -23.28 -4.12
CA GLY A 9 31.23 -22.54 -4.85
C GLY A 9 30.34 -23.51 -5.63
N GLY A 10 29.15 -23.79 -5.09
CA GLY A 10 28.08 -24.45 -5.83
C GLY A 10 27.32 -23.41 -6.65
N ARG A 11 27.50 -23.41 -7.97
CA ARG A 11 26.60 -22.72 -8.91
C ARG A 11 25.27 -23.43 -8.85
N GLY A 12 24.22 -22.77 -8.39
CA GLY A 12 22.83 -23.20 -8.52
C GLY A 12 22.42 -23.26 -10.00
N PRO A 13 21.47 -24.11 -10.37
CA PRO A 13 21.06 -24.27 -11.76
C PRO A 13 20.47 -22.97 -12.32
N ASP A 14 21.05 -22.52 -13.45
CA ASP A 14 20.51 -21.46 -14.30
C ASP A 14 19.06 -21.81 -14.68
N ARG A 15 18.11 -21.09 -14.11
CA ARG A 15 16.74 -21.06 -14.63
C ARG A 15 16.75 -20.19 -15.88
N PRO A 16 16.37 -20.71 -17.06
CA PRO A 16 16.25 -19.89 -18.23
C PRO A 16 15.21 -18.81 -17.96
N ALA A 17 15.60 -17.54 -18.10
CA ALA A 17 14.69 -16.43 -18.19
C ALA A 17 13.70 -16.71 -19.31
N LYS A 18 12.44 -17.05 -18.99
CA LYS A 18 11.38 -17.13 -19.98
C LYS A 18 11.24 -15.73 -20.57
N ALA A 19 11.65 -15.60 -21.82
CA ALA A 19 11.40 -14.42 -22.61
C ALA A 19 9.91 -14.07 -22.51
N LEU A 20 9.60 -12.94 -21.90
CA LEU A 20 8.28 -12.34 -21.94
C LEU A 20 7.95 -12.12 -23.40
N LYS A 21 6.98 -12.86 -23.93
CA LYS A 21 6.41 -12.59 -25.26
C LYS A 21 5.85 -11.16 -25.18
N GLU A 22 6.43 -10.29 -25.96
CA GLU A 22 5.85 -8.97 -26.23
C GLU A 22 4.44 -9.19 -26.79
N PHE A 23 3.44 -8.90 -25.97
CA PHE A 23 2.07 -8.80 -26.42
C PHE A 23 1.91 -7.43 -27.08
N PRO A 24 1.42 -7.36 -28.33
CA PRO A 24 1.09 -6.08 -28.92
C PRO A 24 0.05 -5.39 -28.05
N PRO A 25 0.13 -4.06 -27.85
CA PRO A 25 -0.88 -3.33 -27.10
C PRO A 25 -2.22 -3.49 -27.82
N LYS A 26 -3.17 -4.17 -27.18
CA LYS A 26 -4.56 -4.15 -27.66
C LYS A 26 -5.05 -2.71 -27.53
N GLU A 27 -5.54 -2.16 -28.63
CA GLU A 27 -6.25 -0.87 -28.68
C GLU A 27 -7.43 -0.92 -27.69
N GLY A 28 -7.27 -0.26 -26.57
CA GLY A 28 -8.17 -0.25 -25.40
C GLY A 28 -7.48 0.27 -24.16
N GLY A 29 -6.18 0.60 -24.24
CA GLY A 29 -5.45 1.32 -23.21
C GLY A 29 -6.08 2.70 -23.00
N PHE A 30 -6.06 3.19 -21.76
CA PHE A 30 -6.41 4.58 -21.45
C PHE A 30 -5.88 5.50 -22.54
N ALA A 31 -6.77 6.14 -23.30
CA ALA A 31 -6.35 7.16 -24.24
C ALA A 31 -5.54 8.19 -23.48
N ALA A 32 -4.28 8.37 -23.86
CA ALA A 32 -3.45 9.41 -23.33
C ALA A 32 -4.18 10.74 -23.62
N GLY A 33 -4.81 11.34 -22.57
CA GLY A 33 -5.52 12.58 -22.74
C GLY A 33 -6.97 12.64 -22.25
N VAL A 34 -7.50 11.62 -21.54
CA VAL A 34 -8.79 11.80 -20.84
C VAL A 34 -8.61 12.90 -19.79
N PRO A 35 -9.34 14.05 -19.90
CA PRO A 35 -9.21 15.12 -18.95
C PRO A 35 -9.57 14.61 -17.55
N LEU A 36 -8.75 14.93 -16.55
CA LEU A 36 -8.98 14.62 -15.13
C LEU A 36 -10.34 15.15 -14.60
N ALA A 37 -11.00 16.02 -15.34
CA ALA A 37 -12.31 16.60 -14.99
C ALA A 37 -13.46 15.58 -14.93
N GLU A 38 -13.31 14.40 -15.53
CA GLU A 38 -14.34 13.35 -15.51
C GLU A 38 -14.20 12.39 -14.31
N ILE A 39 -13.10 12.45 -13.55
CA ILE A 39 -12.96 11.67 -12.33
C ILE A 39 -13.77 12.36 -11.25
N ILE A 40 -14.79 11.70 -10.72
CA ILE A 40 -15.62 12.21 -9.64
C ILE A 40 -14.74 12.64 -8.47
N SER A 41 -14.76 13.95 -8.16
CA SER A 41 -14.01 14.50 -7.01
C SER A 41 -14.68 14.04 -5.72
N HIS A 42 -14.04 13.14 -4.99
CA HIS A 42 -14.52 12.63 -3.71
C HIS A 42 -13.89 13.39 -2.56
N LYS A 43 -14.67 13.59 -1.50
CA LYS A 43 -14.21 14.16 -0.24
C LYS A 43 -14.01 13.02 0.76
N LEU A 44 -12.83 12.94 1.35
CA LEU A 44 -12.63 12.01 2.46
C LEU A 44 -13.50 12.46 3.66
N ALA A 45 -14.09 11.49 4.34
CA ALA A 45 -14.83 11.73 5.58
C ALA A 45 -13.90 12.34 6.64
N ASN A 46 -14.47 13.14 7.56
CA ASN A 46 -13.75 13.60 8.73
C ASN A 46 -13.48 12.39 9.64
N ALA A 47 -12.22 11.98 9.74
CA ALA A 47 -11.80 10.83 10.51
C ALA A 47 -10.49 11.16 11.21
N PRO A 48 -10.47 11.25 12.54
CA PRO A 48 -9.28 11.65 13.31
C PRO A 48 -8.10 10.68 13.10
N GLU A 49 -8.35 9.47 12.64
CA GLU A 49 -7.34 8.49 12.27
C GLU A 49 -6.62 8.82 10.95
N LEU A 50 -7.13 9.71 10.11
CA LEU A 50 -6.46 10.18 8.89
C LEU A 50 -5.47 11.31 9.23
N VAL A 51 -4.50 11.00 10.07
CA VAL A 51 -3.62 11.98 10.71
C VAL A 51 -2.76 12.78 9.74
N VAL A 52 -2.39 12.20 8.61
CA VAL A 52 -1.56 12.90 7.59
C VAL A 52 -2.33 14.04 6.95
N ARG A 53 -3.65 13.91 6.81
CA ARG A 53 -4.52 14.96 6.28
C ARG A 53 -4.99 15.94 7.37
N ASP A 54 -5.59 15.38 8.44
CA ASP A 54 -6.37 16.18 9.39
C ASP A 54 -5.51 16.79 10.49
N ASN A 55 -4.34 16.21 10.76
CA ASN A 55 -3.37 16.70 11.73
C ASN A 55 -1.93 16.55 11.20
N SER A 56 -1.65 17.23 10.09
CA SER A 56 -0.38 17.14 9.38
C SER A 56 0.85 17.55 10.21
N GLY A 57 0.66 18.41 11.23
CA GLY A 57 1.71 18.80 12.19
C GLY A 57 1.91 17.81 13.33
N SER A 58 1.16 16.71 13.41
CA SER A 58 1.29 15.75 14.50
C SER A 58 2.54 14.89 14.38
N PHE A 59 3.00 14.41 15.54
CA PHE A 59 4.07 13.44 15.61
C PHE A 59 3.78 12.16 14.79
N ILE A 60 2.53 11.71 14.75
CA ILE A 60 2.14 10.52 13.97
C ILE A 60 2.24 10.81 12.47
N ALA A 61 1.81 11.99 12.00
CA ALA A 61 1.95 12.39 10.61
C ALA A 61 3.43 12.42 10.19
N GLU A 62 4.34 12.87 11.09
CA GLU A 62 5.78 12.85 10.86
C GLU A 62 6.34 11.43 10.71
N LYS A 63 5.83 10.45 11.46
CA LYS A 63 6.20 9.04 11.29
C LYS A 63 5.84 8.51 9.89
N PHE A 64 4.69 8.91 9.34
CA PHE A 64 4.32 8.55 7.95
C PHE A 64 5.19 9.24 6.91
N ARG A 65 5.58 10.52 7.13
CA ARG A 65 6.54 11.21 6.26
C ARG A 65 7.91 10.51 6.27
N ARG A 66 8.36 10.11 7.46
CA ARG A 66 9.61 9.34 7.59
C ARG A 66 9.51 7.97 6.89
N LEU A 67 8.38 7.25 7.06
CA LEU A 67 8.15 5.98 6.36
C LEU A 67 8.17 6.17 4.84
N LYS A 68 7.49 7.23 4.32
CA LYS A 68 7.58 7.63 2.91
C LYS A 68 9.03 7.83 2.47
N SER A 69 9.82 8.61 3.24
CA SER A 69 11.23 8.86 2.92
C SER A 69 12.05 7.59 2.84
N LEU A 70 11.86 6.64 3.76
CA LEU A 70 12.55 5.34 3.75
C LEU A 70 12.19 4.49 2.52
N LEU A 71 10.97 4.64 2.00
CA LEU A 71 10.48 3.94 0.81
C LEU A 71 10.74 4.71 -0.51
N SER A 72 11.51 5.80 -0.47
CA SER A 72 11.79 6.70 -1.62
C SER A 72 13.27 7.01 -1.78
N VAL A 73 14.18 6.11 -1.38
CA VAL A 73 15.62 6.33 -1.49
C VAL A 73 16.05 6.18 -2.95
N GLU A 74 16.66 7.23 -3.54
CA GLU A 74 17.00 7.28 -4.98
C GLU A 74 18.00 6.20 -5.40
N ASP A 75 18.99 5.89 -4.55
CA ASP A 75 20.03 4.87 -4.83
C ASP A 75 19.75 3.51 -4.15
N GLY A 76 18.47 3.26 -3.76
CA GLY A 76 18.10 2.08 -2.99
C GLY A 76 16.68 1.60 -3.30
N LEU A 77 15.92 1.34 -2.23
CA LEU A 77 14.53 0.92 -2.34
C LEU A 77 13.65 2.08 -2.81
N ASN A 78 13.13 1.98 -4.02
CA ASN A 78 12.12 2.90 -4.54
C ASN A 78 10.95 2.12 -5.18
N PRO A 79 10.28 1.24 -4.42
CA PRO A 79 9.20 0.41 -4.94
C PRO A 79 8.06 1.29 -5.45
N GLN A 80 7.54 0.97 -6.62
CA GLN A 80 6.37 1.64 -7.20
C GLN A 80 5.07 1.03 -6.67
N VAL A 81 4.99 -0.31 -6.63
CA VAL A 81 3.83 -1.07 -6.13
C VAL A 81 4.18 -1.70 -4.80
N ILE A 82 3.50 -1.28 -3.74
CA ILE A 82 3.73 -1.73 -2.36
C ILE A 82 2.46 -2.41 -1.84
N VAL A 83 2.56 -3.68 -1.51
CA VAL A 83 1.51 -4.42 -0.81
C VAL A 83 1.60 -4.14 0.69
N VAL A 84 0.49 -3.83 1.31
CA VAL A 84 0.36 -3.66 2.77
C VAL A 84 -0.51 -4.78 3.31
N THR A 85 0.07 -5.61 4.15
CA THR A 85 -0.64 -6.73 4.80
C THR A 85 -0.26 -6.83 6.27
N SER A 86 -0.85 -7.78 6.98
CA SER A 86 -0.58 -8.03 8.40
C SER A 86 -0.67 -9.52 8.72
N SER A 87 -0.22 -9.93 9.89
CA SER A 87 -0.33 -11.32 10.32
C SER A 87 -1.75 -11.72 10.70
N ALA A 88 -2.52 -10.78 11.30
CA ALA A 88 -3.87 -11.01 11.82
C ALA A 88 -4.81 -9.83 11.52
N PRO A 89 -6.14 -10.06 11.61
CA PRO A 89 -7.12 -8.98 11.53
C PRO A 89 -6.94 -7.94 12.65
N GLY A 90 -7.25 -6.67 12.35
CA GLY A 90 -7.26 -5.59 13.36
C GLY A 90 -5.88 -5.04 13.73
N GLU A 91 -4.83 -5.35 12.98
CA GLU A 91 -3.48 -4.80 13.20
C GLU A 91 -3.29 -3.40 12.60
N GLY A 92 -4.28 -2.90 11.84
CA GLY A 92 -4.29 -1.54 11.31
C GLY A 92 -3.68 -1.38 9.92
N LYS A 93 -3.59 -2.47 9.13
CA LYS A 93 -3.06 -2.46 7.77
C LYS A 93 -3.69 -1.37 6.89
N SER A 94 -5.03 -1.32 6.81
CA SER A 94 -5.76 -0.35 5.99
C SER A 94 -5.54 1.09 6.44
N LEU A 95 -5.45 1.31 7.76
CA LEU A 95 -5.13 2.62 8.32
C LEU A 95 -3.71 3.06 7.94
N VAL A 96 -2.75 2.14 7.98
CA VAL A 96 -1.37 2.42 7.54
C VAL A 96 -1.33 2.66 6.04
N ALA A 97 -2.04 1.85 5.24
CA ALA A 97 -2.08 1.99 3.78
C ALA A 97 -2.61 3.37 3.35
N ILE A 98 -3.75 3.81 3.89
CA ILE A 98 -4.34 5.11 3.52
C ILE A 98 -3.49 6.29 3.99
N ASN A 99 -2.93 6.27 5.21
CA ASN A 99 -2.07 7.35 5.69
C ASN A 99 -0.74 7.41 4.94
N LEU A 100 -0.17 6.26 4.56
CA LEU A 100 1.02 6.20 3.70
C LEU A 100 0.72 6.77 2.31
N ALA A 101 -0.43 6.40 1.71
CA ALA A 101 -0.87 6.92 0.43
C ALA A 101 -1.10 8.45 0.49
N LEU A 102 -1.69 8.97 1.57
CA LEU A 102 -1.82 10.40 1.82
C LEU A 102 -0.45 11.10 1.93
N ALA A 103 0.52 10.46 2.59
CA ALA A 103 1.87 11.00 2.71
C ALA A 103 2.58 11.10 1.34
N PHE A 104 2.41 10.11 0.46
CA PHE A 104 2.88 10.18 -0.91
C PHE A 104 2.10 11.21 -1.74
N GLY A 105 0.78 11.19 -1.69
CA GLY A 105 -0.12 12.07 -2.45
C GLY A 105 -0.07 13.55 -2.02
N ALA A 106 0.63 13.89 -0.93
CA ALA A 106 0.91 15.25 -0.55
C ALA A 106 1.99 15.92 -1.44
N SER A 107 2.77 15.14 -2.19
CA SER A 107 3.74 15.66 -3.17
C SER A 107 3.00 16.21 -4.38
N LYS A 108 3.40 17.42 -4.85
CA LYS A 108 2.75 18.05 -6.00
C LYS A 108 3.05 17.36 -7.34
N ASP A 109 4.15 16.64 -7.40
CA ASP A 109 4.71 16.10 -8.64
C ASP A 109 4.39 14.61 -8.84
N GLU A 110 3.86 13.91 -7.83
CA GLU A 110 3.70 12.46 -7.86
C GLU A 110 2.25 12.04 -7.61
N ARG A 111 1.64 11.40 -8.61
CA ARG A 111 0.32 10.78 -8.44
C ARG A 111 0.46 9.45 -7.71
N THR A 112 -0.39 9.27 -6.72
CA THR A 112 -0.46 8.05 -5.90
C THR A 112 -1.82 7.40 -6.04
N LEU A 113 -1.85 6.07 -6.17
CA LEU A 113 -3.06 5.26 -6.12
C LEU A 113 -3.05 4.42 -4.86
N VAL A 114 -4.14 4.39 -4.11
CA VAL A 114 -4.39 3.34 -3.11
C VAL A 114 -5.51 2.43 -3.60
N ILE A 115 -5.30 1.12 -3.49
CA ILE A 115 -6.23 0.08 -3.93
C ILE A 115 -6.68 -0.70 -2.70
N ASP A 116 -8.00 -0.82 -2.50
CA ASP A 116 -8.57 -1.76 -1.53
C ASP A 116 -8.71 -3.14 -2.19
N ALA A 117 -7.77 -4.02 -1.91
CA ALA A 117 -7.80 -5.40 -2.37
C ALA A 117 -8.21 -6.40 -1.26
N ASP A 118 -8.67 -5.91 -0.10
CA ASP A 118 -9.37 -6.74 0.89
C ASP A 118 -10.82 -6.97 0.43
N LEU A 119 -10.99 -7.74 -0.64
CA LEU A 119 -12.31 -8.05 -1.22
C LEU A 119 -13.19 -8.86 -0.27
N ARG A 120 -12.61 -9.43 0.80
CA ARG A 120 -13.32 -10.20 1.83
C ARG A 120 -14.00 -9.30 2.86
N ARG A 121 -13.29 -8.25 3.30
CA ARG A 121 -13.74 -7.28 4.30
C ARG A 121 -13.23 -5.88 3.95
N PRO A 122 -13.74 -5.27 2.89
CA PRO A 122 -13.33 -3.93 2.48
C PRO A 122 -13.41 -2.94 3.63
N THR A 123 -12.47 -2.01 3.69
CA THR A 123 -12.43 -1.03 4.78
C THR A 123 -12.20 0.40 4.32
N LEU A 124 -11.58 0.62 3.16
CA LEU A 124 -11.28 1.98 2.69
C LEU A 124 -12.54 2.81 2.41
N TYR A 125 -13.67 2.16 2.06
CA TYR A 125 -14.94 2.85 1.83
C TYR A 125 -15.42 3.65 3.05
N ARG A 126 -15.00 3.30 4.27
CA ARG A 126 -15.38 4.00 5.51
C ARG A 126 -14.94 5.47 5.52
N TRP A 127 -13.89 5.78 4.79
CA TRP A 127 -13.35 7.15 4.65
C TRP A 127 -13.84 7.85 3.38
N LEU A 128 -14.70 7.21 2.57
CA LEU A 128 -15.25 7.76 1.34
C LEU A 128 -16.71 8.17 1.54
N SER A 129 -17.08 9.34 1.02
CA SER A 129 -18.46 9.83 1.05
C SER A 129 -18.81 10.47 -0.30
N PRO A 130 -19.82 9.98 -1.00
CA PRO A 130 -20.61 8.77 -0.72
C PRO A 130 -19.81 7.47 -0.89
N SER A 131 -20.31 6.36 -0.29
CA SER A 131 -19.68 5.05 -0.46
C SER A 131 -19.80 4.59 -1.92
N PRO A 132 -18.71 4.16 -2.56
CA PRO A 132 -18.74 3.73 -3.96
C PRO A 132 -19.36 2.34 -4.11
N ASN A 133 -20.08 2.13 -5.23
CA ASN A 133 -20.69 0.85 -5.57
C ASN A 133 -19.87 0.04 -6.60
N ILE A 134 -18.88 0.65 -7.24
CA ILE A 134 -18.00 0.06 -8.26
C ILE A 134 -16.57 0.17 -7.76
N GLY A 135 -15.80 -0.88 -7.91
CA GLY A 135 -14.41 -0.93 -7.47
C GLY A 135 -13.59 -1.97 -8.20
N LEU A 136 -12.54 -2.47 -7.53
CA LEU A 136 -11.59 -3.43 -8.07
C LEU A 136 -12.27 -4.73 -8.55
N ALA A 137 -13.25 -5.24 -7.78
CA ALA A 137 -13.95 -6.47 -8.14
C ALA A 137 -14.64 -6.35 -9.51
N GLU A 138 -15.38 -5.25 -9.75
CA GLU A 138 -16.07 -5.01 -11.02
C GLU A 138 -15.10 -4.71 -12.17
N LEU A 139 -13.98 -4.03 -11.90
CA LEU A 139 -12.94 -3.82 -12.92
C LEU A 139 -12.35 -5.13 -13.44
N ILE A 140 -12.21 -6.11 -12.56
CA ILE A 140 -11.67 -7.43 -12.91
C ILE A 140 -12.74 -8.29 -13.57
N SER A 141 -13.93 -8.44 -12.95
CA SER A 141 -14.97 -9.37 -13.38
C SER A 141 -15.76 -8.86 -14.59
N GLU A 142 -16.12 -7.58 -14.61
CA GLU A 142 -17.02 -6.98 -15.62
C GLU A 142 -16.22 -6.21 -16.69
N GLN A 143 -14.90 -6.13 -16.57
CA GLN A 143 -14.00 -5.41 -17.47
C GLN A 143 -14.40 -3.93 -17.71
N ILE A 144 -14.93 -3.30 -16.67
CA ILE A 144 -15.31 -1.89 -16.68
C ILE A 144 -14.03 -1.03 -16.86
N ASP A 145 -14.18 0.12 -17.52
CA ASP A 145 -13.08 1.10 -17.65
C ASP A 145 -12.73 1.64 -16.24
N PRO A 146 -11.46 1.61 -15.84
CA PRO A 146 -10.99 2.11 -14.54
C PRO A 146 -11.44 3.53 -14.18
N LYS A 147 -11.70 4.40 -15.16
CA LYS A 147 -12.21 5.76 -14.91
C LYS A 147 -13.55 5.79 -14.16
N HIS A 148 -14.36 4.71 -14.24
CA HIS A 148 -15.63 4.61 -13.54
C HIS A 148 -15.52 4.14 -12.09
N ALA A 149 -14.36 3.60 -11.69
CA ALA A 149 -14.13 3.06 -10.36
C ALA A 149 -13.11 3.87 -9.55
N ILE A 150 -12.16 4.55 -10.21
CA ILE A 150 -11.14 5.33 -9.54
C ILE A 150 -11.69 6.68 -9.09
N LEU A 151 -11.51 6.99 -7.82
CA LEU A 151 -11.99 8.21 -7.16
C LEU A 151 -10.82 9.14 -6.90
N HIS A 152 -10.88 10.37 -7.42
CA HIS A 152 -9.89 11.40 -7.12
C HIS A 152 -10.20 12.10 -5.81
N ILE A 153 -9.24 12.21 -4.91
CA ILE A 153 -9.40 12.93 -3.63
C ILE A 153 -9.04 14.39 -3.83
N LYS A 154 -10.05 15.25 -3.65
CA LYS A 154 -9.95 16.69 -3.83
C LYS A 154 -8.76 17.29 -3.05
N ASP A 155 -8.09 18.27 -3.67
CA ASP A 155 -6.95 19.00 -3.10
C ASP A 155 -5.71 18.12 -2.81
N THR A 156 -5.63 16.91 -3.41
CA THR A 156 -4.49 16.00 -3.28
C THR A 156 -4.06 15.45 -4.64
N ARG A 157 -2.95 14.68 -4.65
CA ARG A 157 -2.54 13.83 -5.77
C ARG A 157 -2.85 12.35 -5.51
N LEU A 158 -3.81 12.07 -4.63
CA LEU A 158 -4.25 10.74 -4.27
C LEU A 158 -5.50 10.35 -5.03
N ASP A 159 -5.44 9.20 -5.66
CA ASP A 159 -6.58 8.49 -6.21
C ASP A 159 -6.84 7.23 -5.38
N ILE A 160 -8.11 6.83 -5.24
CA ILE A 160 -8.51 5.64 -4.51
C ILE A 160 -9.29 4.72 -5.44
N LEU A 161 -8.90 3.45 -5.50
CA LEU A 161 -9.69 2.38 -6.09
C LEU A 161 -10.28 1.54 -4.96
N PRO A 162 -11.57 1.67 -4.66
CA PRO A 162 -12.22 0.87 -3.64
C PRO A 162 -12.34 -0.58 -4.08
N ALA A 163 -12.63 -1.47 -3.14
CA ALA A 163 -12.79 -2.90 -3.42
C ALA A 163 -13.96 -3.23 -4.37
N GLY A 164 -15.03 -2.43 -4.32
CA GLY A 164 -16.30 -2.75 -4.98
C GLY A 164 -17.17 -3.68 -4.13
N LYS A 165 -17.99 -4.51 -4.77
CA LYS A 165 -18.83 -5.47 -4.07
C LYS A 165 -18.02 -6.65 -3.56
N ALA A 166 -18.41 -7.18 -2.42
CA ALA A 166 -17.81 -8.40 -1.89
C ALA A 166 -18.00 -9.57 -2.87
N THR A 167 -16.97 -10.41 -3.02
CA THR A 167 -16.97 -11.59 -3.89
C THR A 167 -16.74 -12.85 -3.07
N GLU A 168 -17.25 -13.98 -3.59
CA GLU A 168 -17.06 -15.30 -2.96
C GLU A 168 -15.66 -15.88 -3.23
N ASP A 169 -15.05 -15.53 -4.38
CA ASP A 169 -13.74 -16.05 -4.82
C ASP A 169 -12.68 -14.93 -5.03
N PRO A 170 -12.26 -14.22 -3.95
CA PRO A 170 -11.30 -13.11 -4.06
C PRO A 170 -9.95 -13.52 -4.65
N ASP A 171 -9.43 -14.66 -4.24
CA ASP A 171 -8.15 -15.22 -4.68
C ASP A 171 -8.12 -15.50 -6.19
N GLN A 172 -9.21 -16.03 -6.75
CA GLN A 172 -9.33 -16.22 -8.19
C GLN A 172 -9.32 -14.89 -8.96
N LEU A 173 -10.07 -13.89 -8.48
CA LEU A 173 -10.07 -12.56 -9.09
C LEU A 173 -8.69 -11.91 -9.02
N LEU A 174 -8.07 -11.88 -7.85
CA LEU A 174 -6.78 -11.24 -7.63
C LEU A 174 -5.64 -11.95 -8.36
N GLY A 175 -5.73 -13.29 -8.56
CA GLY A 175 -4.78 -14.08 -9.32
C GLY A 175 -4.96 -14.04 -10.84
N SER A 176 -5.99 -13.37 -11.34
CA SER A 176 -6.33 -13.33 -12.75
C SER A 176 -5.32 -12.56 -13.62
N ASN A 177 -5.28 -12.86 -14.92
CA ASN A 177 -4.51 -12.06 -15.87
C ASN A 177 -5.01 -10.61 -15.94
N ARG A 178 -6.32 -10.41 -15.74
CA ARG A 178 -6.91 -9.07 -15.74
C ARG A 178 -6.38 -8.19 -14.62
N MET A 179 -6.17 -8.73 -13.43
CA MET A 179 -5.53 -8.00 -12.32
C MET A 179 -4.10 -7.56 -12.68
N ARG A 180 -3.32 -8.44 -13.32
CA ARG A 180 -1.96 -8.10 -13.77
C ARG A 180 -1.97 -7.00 -14.83
N GLU A 181 -2.86 -7.09 -15.83
CA GLU A 181 -3.02 -6.06 -16.86
C GLU A 181 -3.40 -4.70 -16.25
N LEU A 182 -4.30 -4.67 -15.27
CA LEU A 182 -4.69 -3.45 -14.57
C LEU A 182 -3.50 -2.84 -13.81
N LEU A 183 -2.72 -3.65 -13.08
CA LEU A 183 -1.54 -3.16 -12.37
C LEU A 183 -0.49 -2.58 -13.33
N GLU A 184 -0.24 -3.23 -14.47
CA GLU A 184 0.68 -2.68 -15.49
C GLU A 184 0.17 -1.35 -16.06
N GLN A 185 -1.14 -1.22 -16.33
CA GLN A 185 -1.74 0.05 -16.74
C GLN A 185 -1.57 1.14 -15.67
N PHE A 186 -1.75 0.78 -14.40
CA PHE A 186 -1.59 1.72 -13.29
C PHE A 186 -0.12 2.12 -13.09
N ARG A 187 0.84 1.23 -13.31
CA ARG A 187 2.28 1.55 -13.28
C ARG A 187 2.64 2.66 -14.27
N GLY A 188 2.02 2.69 -15.45
CA GLY A 188 2.23 3.76 -16.42
C GLY A 188 1.67 5.12 -16.01
N ARG A 189 0.77 5.17 -15.01
CA ARG A 189 0.04 6.39 -14.64
C ARG A 189 0.39 6.94 -13.26
N TYR A 190 0.74 6.07 -12.31
CA TYR A 190 0.98 6.43 -10.91
C TYR A 190 2.43 6.22 -10.55
N LYS A 191 3.01 7.15 -9.82
CA LYS A 191 4.38 7.04 -9.30
C LYS A 191 4.44 6.06 -8.11
N LYS A 192 3.37 5.98 -7.34
CA LYS A 192 3.21 5.05 -6.21
C LYS A 192 1.84 4.39 -6.24
N ILE A 193 1.80 3.10 -5.97
CA ILE A 193 0.59 2.29 -5.85
C ILE A 193 0.68 1.54 -4.54
N ILE A 194 -0.23 1.82 -3.62
CA ILE A 194 -0.33 1.17 -2.31
C ILE A 194 -1.52 0.22 -2.36
N ILE A 195 -1.31 -1.06 -2.08
CA ILE A 195 -2.37 -2.07 -2.14
C ILE A 195 -2.66 -2.59 -0.74
N ASP A 196 -3.83 -2.26 -0.19
CA ASP A 196 -4.32 -2.82 1.08
C ASP A 196 -4.90 -4.20 0.82
N THR A 197 -4.44 -5.22 1.56
CA THR A 197 -4.81 -6.61 1.37
C THR A 197 -5.31 -7.22 2.69
N PRO A 198 -6.04 -8.35 2.69
CA PRO A 198 -6.34 -9.06 3.93
C PRO A 198 -5.09 -9.58 4.64
N PRO A 199 -5.20 -10.04 5.91
CA PRO A 199 -4.07 -10.64 6.62
C PRO A 199 -3.53 -11.88 5.91
N ILE A 200 -2.19 -12.00 5.82
CA ILE A 200 -1.54 -13.06 5.05
C ILE A 200 -1.62 -14.44 5.69
N VAL A 201 -1.72 -14.53 7.04
CA VAL A 201 -1.72 -15.84 7.70
C VAL A 201 -2.99 -16.64 7.40
N PRO A 202 -4.22 -16.05 7.48
CA PRO A 202 -5.43 -16.79 7.15
C PRO A 202 -5.77 -16.83 5.65
N PHE A 203 -5.16 -15.97 4.80
CA PHE A 203 -5.55 -15.82 3.39
C PHE A 203 -4.33 -15.69 2.47
N THR A 204 -4.46 -16.20 1.24
CA THR A 204 -3.41 -16.18 0.21
C THR A 204 -3.40 -14.90 -0.63
N ASP A 205 -4.43 -14.08 -0.53
CA ASP A 205 -4.66 -12.88 -1.36
C ASP A 205 -3.46 -11.94 -1.39
N ALA A 206 -2.83 -11.70 -0.23
CA ALA A 206 -1.67 -10.84 -0.12
C ALA A 206 -0.44 -11.37 -0.88
N ASP A 207 -0.17 -12.69 -0.83
CA ASP A 207 0.95 -13.29 -1.54
C ASP A 207 0.70 -13.36 -3.05
N ILE A 208 -0.55 -13.60 -3.47
CA ILE A 208 -0.96 -13.55 -4.87
C ILE A 208 -0.66 -12.18 -5.48
N ILE A 209 -1.03 -11.11 -4.81
CA ILE A 209 -0.77 -9.73 -5.28
C ILE A 209 0.72 -9.38 -5.16
N ALA A 210 1.41 -9.88 -4.12
CA ALA A 210 2.84 -9.66 -3.94
C ALA A 210 3.64 -10.10 -5.17
N ALA A 211 3.25 -11.18 -5.82
CA ALA A 211 3.91 -11.66 -7.05
C ALA A 211 3.89 -10.66 -8.23
N CYS A 212 3.04 -9.63 -8.16
CA CYS A 212 2.95 -8.55 -9.15
C CYS A 212 3.39 -7.19 -8.59
N SER A 213 3.98 -7.17 -7.39
CA SER A 213 4.42 -5.97 -6.68
C SER A 213 5.94 -5.86 -6.60
N ASP A 214 6.42 -4.71 -6.13
CA ASP A 214 7.86 -4.47 -5.92
C ASP A 214 8.27 -4.76 -4.48
N GLY A 215 7.29 -4.96 -3.56
CA GLY A 215 7.56 -5.37 -2.20
C GLY A 215 6.37 -5.32 -1.27
N VAL A 216 6.55 -5.94 -0.11
CA VAL A 216 5.53 -6.10 0.93
C VAL A 216 5.92 -5.35 2.19
N LEU A 217 5.00 -4.56 2.72
CA LEU A 217 5.09 -3.92 4.02
C LEU A 217 4.22 -4.70 5.02
N LEU A 218 4.85 -5.31 6.02
CA LEU A 218 4.15 -6.06 7.06
C LEU A 218 3.75 -5.14 8.21
N ILE A 219 2.51 -5.26 8.68
CA ILE A 219 2.00 -4.49 9.81
C ILE A 219 1.85 -5.40 11.02
N ALA A 220 2.40 -4.97 12.14
CA ALA A 220 2.24 -5.63 13.43
C ALA A 220 1.65 -4.65 14.45
N ARG A 221 0.82 -5.13 15.36
CA ARG A 221 0.25 -4.31 16.44
C ARG A 221 1.06 -4.45 17.69
N SER A 222 1.59 -3.33 18.21
CA SER A 222 2.41 -3.28 19.42
C SER A 222 1.73 -3.97 20.60
N ALA A 223 2.49 -4.79 21.33
CA ALA A 223 2.05 -5.55 22.49
C ALA A 223 0.84 -6.49 22.27
N LYS A 224 0.45 -6.73 21.01
CA LYS A 224 -0.67 -7.63 20.65
C LYS A 224 -0.28 -8.70 19.65
N THR A 225 0.53 -8.38 18.64
CA THR A 225 0.99 -9.36 17.64
C THR A 225 2.09 -10.25 18.25
N PRO A 226 1.86 -11.57 18.40
CA PRO A 226 2.91 -12.49 18.83
C PRO A 226 4.05 -12.55 17.81
N ILE A 227 5.30 -12.61 18.28
CA ILE A 227 6.48 -12.73 17.42
C ILE A 227 6.40 -14.00 16.54
N SER A 228 5.88 -15.10 17.07
CA SER A 228 5.69 -16.35 16.31
C SER A 228 4.75 -16.16 15.13
N LEU A 229 3.65 -15.42 15.30
CA LEU A 229 2.70 -15.13 14.25
C LEU A 229 3.32 -14.20 13.18
N MET A 230 4.14 -13.25 13.61
CA MET A 230 4.87 -12.37 12.69
C MET A 230 5.89 -13.14 11.84
N ARG A 231 6.63 -14.08 12.44
CA ARG A 231 7.53 -14.98 11.71
C ARG A 231 6.78 -15.88 10.73
N GLN A 232 5.60 -16.35 11.10
CA GLN A 232 4.74 -17.11 10.19
C GLN A 232 4.32 -16.22 9.00
N ALA A 233 3.88 -15.00 9.25
CA ALA A 233 3.53 -14.05 8.19
C ALA A 233 4.73 -13.78 7.25
N GLU A 234 5.93 -13.58 7.83
CA GLU A 234 7.16 -13.41 7.06
C GLU A 234 7.46 -14.61 6.15
N SER A 235 7.30 -15.84 6.66
CA SER A 235 7.54 -17.06 5.87
C SER A 235 6.54 -17.31 4.75
N LEU A 236 5.35 -16.71 4.82
CA LEU A 236 4.30 -16.81 3.80
C LEU A 236 4.46 -15.81 2.65
N VAL A 237 5.23 -14.73 2.85
CA VAL A 237 5.53 -13.78 1.77
C VAL A 237 6.59 -14.40 0.85
N GLN A 238 6.18 -14.85 -0.33
CA GLN A 238 7.06 -15.46 -1.32
C GLN A 238 7.09 -14.70 -2.65
N GLY A 239 6.06 -13.91 -2.92
CA GLY A 239 5.86 -13.23 -4.20
C GLY A 239 6.78 -12.02 -4.41
N ALA A 240 7.25 -11.35 -3.33
CA ALA A 240 8.08 -10.14 -3.41
C ALA A 240 8.94 -9.98 -2.14
N PRO A 241 9.98 -9.11 -2.16
CA PRO A 241 10.77 -8.81 -0.97
C PRO A 241 9.96 -8.10 0.11
N ILE A 242 10.26 -8.40 1.37
CA ILE A 242 9.71 -7.65 2.51
C ILE A 242 10.51 -6.35 2.65
N LEU A 243 9.83 -5.22 2.46
CA LEU A 243 10.41 -3.87 2.57
C LEU A 243 10.67 -3.46 4.02
N GLY A 244 9.89 -4.02 4.94
CA GLY A 244 10.02 -3.75 6.37
C GLY A 244 8.77 -4.11 7.16
N ILE A 245 8.84 -3.84 8.47
CA ILE A 245 7.74 -4.06 9.42
C ILE A 245 7.37 -2.73 10.05
N VAL A 246 6.08 -2.39 10.03
CA VAL A 246 5.53 -1.22 10.74
C VAL A 246 4.87 -1.67 12.03
N ILE A 247 5.38 -1.17 13.16
CA ILE A 247 4.77 -1.39 14.46
C ILE A 247 3.69 -0.33 14.69
N ASN A 248 2.43 -0.75 14.62
CA ASN A 248 1.26 0.10 14.82
C ASN A 248 0.75 0.07 16.27
N ASP A 249 -0.07 1.07 16.66
CA ASP A 249 -0.71 1.15 17.98
C ASP A 249 0.27 1.05 19.17
N GLN A 250 1.44 1.66 19.01
CA GLN A 250 2.41 1.72 20.11
C GLN A 250 1.86 2.62 21.21
N LYS A 251 1.49 2.03 22.34
CA LYS A 251 1.08 2.80 23.52
C LYS A 251 2.27 3.57 24.07
N ARG A 252 2.05 4.86 24.31
CA ARG A 252 3.03 5.69 25.00
C ARG A 252 3.15 5.20 26.45
N THR A 253 4.34 4.85 26.87
CA THR A 253 4.66 4.74 28.29
C THR A 253 5.11 6.12 28.76
N LEU A 254 4.76 6.50 30.00
CA LEU A 254 5.17 7.77 30.62
C LEU A 254 6.71 7.95 30.72
N ALA A 255 7.46 6.87 30.48
CA ALA A 255 8.91 6.84 30.44
C ALA A 255 9.49 7.20 29.05
N ASP A 256 8.67 7.25 28.02
CA ASP A 256 9.15 7.54 26.68
C ASP A 256 9.54 9.02 26.58
N TRP A 257 10.77 9.26 26.23
CA TRP A 257 11.36 10.55 25.88
C TRP A 257 10.50 11.36 24.87
N GLU A 258 9.50 10.73 24.30
CA GLU A 258 8.58 11.27 23.29
C GLU A 258 7.68 12.40 23.83
N GLY A 259 7.33 12.41 25.10
CA GLY A 259 6.59 13.53 25.71
C GLY A 259 7.36 14.87 25.67
N ARG A 260 8.70 14.84 25.69
CA ARG A 260 9.55 16.02 25.49
C ARG A 260 9.65 16.40 24.00
N TYR A 261 9.64 15.42 23.12
CA TYR A 261 9.68 15.70 21.67
C TYR A 261 8.36 16.30 21.18
N GLU A 262 7.21 15.87 21.67
CA GLU A 262 5.93 16.44 21.25
C GLU A 262 5.75 17.88 21.70
N SER A 263 6.15 18.24 22.92
CA SER A 263 6.18 19.64 23.36
C SER A 263 7.16 20.46 22.53
N TYR A 264 8.34 19.89 22.23
CA TYR A 264 9.36 20.53 21.39
C TYR A 264 8.84 20.75 19.95
N TYR A 265 8.19 19.74 19.35
CA TYR A 265 7.60 19.89 18.01
C TYR A 265 6.44 20.86 17.99
N LYS A 266 5.56 20.84 18.99
CA LYS A 266 4.47 21.80 19.12
C LYS A 266 4.99 23.23 19.24
N ASP A 267 6.00 23.46 20.08
CA ASP A 267 6.64 24.76 20.23
C ASP A 267 7.36 25.22 18.96
N TYR A 268 7.93 24.28 18.18
CA TYR A 268 8.63 24.59 16.93
C TYR A 268 7.65 25.03 15.83
N TYR A 269 6.52 24.34 15.66
CA TYR A 269 5.51 24.66 14.65
C TYR A 269 4.57 25.81 15.04
N ASP A 270 4.36 26.07 16.34
CA ASP A 270 3.55 27.21 16.80
C ASP A 270 4.33 28.54 16.74
N ARG A 271 5.66 28.52 16.63
CA ARG A 271 6.48 29.72 16.42
C ARG A 271 6.34 30.33 15.02
N ASP A 272 6.06 29.51 14.00
CA ASP A 272 5.91 29.97 12.62
C ASP A 272 4.49 30.51 12.31
N LYS A 273 3.59 30.53 13.29
CA LYS A 273 2.22 31.07 13.16
C LYS A 273 2.05 32.44 13.80
N LYS A 274 3.11 33.05 14.31
CA LYS A 274 3.16 34.45 14.76
C LYS A 274 4.02 35.27 13.81
#